data_55ac5e00c4d9eaa290627242e3f55cf6
#
_entry.id   55ac5e00c4d9eaa290627242e3f55cf6
#
_cell.length_a   1.000
_cell.length_b   1.000
_cell.length_c   1.000
_cell.angle_alpha   90.00
_cell.angle_beta   90.00
_cell.angle_gamma   90.00
#
_symmetry.space_group_name_H-M   'P 1'
#
loop_
_entity.id
_entity.type
_entity.pdbx_description
1 polymer ?
#
loop_
_entity_poly.entity_id
_entity_poly.type
_entity_poly.pdbx_seq_one_letter_code
_entity_poly.pdbx_strand_id
1 'polypeptide(L)'
;MASHVRLDGRKTTETRPIAISFDKLARADGSARFSFGETTALASFSGPIEVRLASELPSKATFEVHLRPLSGVSAADAKSLSSAIRSSLEPSLFLNKAPRTLAQLVIQSLSPSRGASWGDSLSAAVINASSLAIVNAASIPMRGIVCAVAIGSLSDGTLVLDPTDAETAKLRGTGCFAFMFADDIGEAGTEIDCVWTSWRSIVGGYDEKELLRAKEVARVGARTVYSAIKKSIQGAILGVGTAEQTRDEIMKTDESESSDDDEKMII
;
A
#
# COMPACT_ATOMS: atom_id res chain seq x y z
N MET A 1 -0.74 35.37 -7.65
CA MET A 1 -1.33 34.07 -8.01
C MET A 1 -2.43 33.77 -7.00
N ALA A 2 -3.68 33.69 -7.41
CA ALA A 2 -4.77 33.32 -6.52
C ALA A 2 -4.53 31.87 -6.05
N SER A 3 -4.40 31.64 -4.74
CA SER A 3 -4.29 30.29 -4.21
C SER A 3 -5.63 29.60 -4.45
N HIS A 4 -5.62 28.55 -5.26
CA HIS A 4 -6.83 27.72 -5.43
C HIS A 4 -7.18 27.10 -4.08
N VAL A 5 -8.33 27.47 -3.54
CA VAL A 5 -8.84 26.92 -2.28
C VAL A 5 -9.61 25.65 -2.63
N ARG A 6 -9.14 24.51 -2.14
CA ARG A 6 -9.80 23.21 -2.29
C ARG A 6 -11.10 23.17 -1.47
N LEU A 7 -12.04 22.32 -1.90
CA LEU A 7 -13.34 22.19 -1.24
C LEU A 7 -13.24 21.75 0.23
N ASP A 8 -12.18 21.03 0.57
CA ASP A 8 -11.92 20.54 1.93
C ASP A 8 -10.90 21.39 2.72
N GLY A 9 -10.49 22.54 2.18
CA GLY A 9 -9.58 23.48 2.84
C GLY A 9 -8.10 23.09 2.82
N ARG A 10 -7.72 21.92 2.25
CA ARG A 10 -6.32 21.48 2.14
C ARG A 10 -5.55 22.35 1.15
N LYS A 11 -4.23 22.42 1.33
CA LYS A 11 -3.34 22.97 0.31
C LYS A 11 -3.24 22.02 -0.88
N THR A 12 -2.83 22.54 -2.02
CA THR A 12 -2.66 21.76 -3.26
C THR A 12 -1.62 20.65 -3.12
N THR A 13 -0.67 20.79 -2.22
CA THR A 13 0.43 19.86 -1.94
C THR A 13 0.16 18.91 -0.76
N GLU A 14 -1.03 18.93 -0.18
CA GLU A 14 -1.40 18.09 0.96
C GLU A 14 -2.26 16.91 0.53
N THR A 15 -1.95 15.72 1.05
CA THR A 15 -2.79 14.51 0.94
C THR A 15 -3.92 14.55 1.95
N ARG A 16 -4.97 13.77 1.75
CA ARG A 16 -5.94 13.45 2.80
C ARG A 16 -5.24 12.76 3.97
N PRO A 17 -5.87 12.75 5.15
CA PRO A 17 -5.36 12.00 6.29
C PRO A 17 -5.07 10.55 5.90
N ILE A 18 -3.85 10.08 6.24
CA ILE A 18 -3.43 8.70 5.98
C ILE A 18 -3.74 7.89 7.22
N ALA A 19 -4.47 6.77 7.06
CA ALA A 19 -4.64 5.78 8.11
C ALA A 19 -4.13 4.41 7.64
N ILE A 20 -3.41 3.73 8.52
CA ILE A 20 -2.79 2.42 8.27
C ILE A 20 -3.16 1.51 9.43
N SER A 21 -3.60 0.28 9.12
CA SER A 21 -3.79 -0.77 10.09
C SER A 21 -3.27 -2.11 9.56
N PHE A 22 -2.71 -2.92 10.46
CA PHE A 22 -2.28 -4.27 10.17
C PHE A 22 -3.34 -5.24 10.69
N ASP A 23 -4.27 -5.61 9.79
CA ASP A 23 -5.36 -6.53 10.13
C ASP A 23 -4.83 -7.97 10.10
N LYS A 24 -5.08 -8.75 11.15
CA LYS A 24 -4.70 -10.17 11.15
C LYS A 24 -5.77 -11.00 10.46
N LEU A 25 -5.59 -11.31 9.18
CA LEU A 25 -6.45 -12.23 8.45
C LEU A 25 -5.99 -13.68 8.66
N ALA A 26 -6.91 -14.55 9.06
CA ALA A 26 -6.61 -15.89 9.56
C ALA A 26 -5.88 -16.84 8.60
N ARG A 27 -5.84 -16.54 7.29
CA ARG A 27 -5.20 -17.40 6.26
C ARG A 27 -4.28 -16.63 5.33
N ALA A 28 -3.79 -15.48 5.75
CA ALA A 28 -2.81 -14.70 5.02
C ALA A 28 -1.54 -14.61 5.86
N ASP A 29 -0.38 -14.65 5.20
CA ASP A 29 0.91 -14.46 5.88
C ASP A 29 1.10 -13.01 6.31
N GLY A 30 0.55 -12.08 5.54
CA GLY A 30 0.50 -10.68 5.90
C GLY A 30 -0.72 -9.98 5.32
N SER A 31 -1.24 -9.00 6.04
CA SER A 31 -2.35 -8.18 5.58
C SER A 31 -2.27 -6.78 6.14
N ALA A 32 -2.73 -5.83 5.36
CA ALA A 32 -2.73 -4.44 5.74
C ALA A 32 -3.87 -3.67 5.07
N ARG A 33 -4.37 -2.68 5.78
CA ARG A 33 -5.33 -1.70 5.29
C ARG A 33 -4.64 -0.35 5.19
N PHE A 34 -4.90 0.32 4.09
CA PHE A 34 -4.41 1.67 3.84
C PHE A 34 -5.56 2.56 3.37
N SER A 35 -5.59 3.80 3.85
CA SER A 35 -6.58 4.78 3.38
C SER A 35 -6.01 6.17 3.19
N PHE A 36 -6.57 6.86 2.20
CA PHE A 36 -6.54 8.31 2.04
C PHE A 36 -7.94 8.86 2.38
N GLY A 37 -8.12 9.34 3.62
CA GLY A 37 -9.44 9.71 4.12
C GLY A 37 -10.43 8.54 4.00
N GLU A 38 -11.50 8.72 3.24
CA GLU A 38 -12.53 7.70 3.02
C GLU A 38 -12.15 6.64 1.96
N THR A 39 -11.12 6.91 1.14
CA THR A 39 -10.67 5.97 0.10
C THR A 39 -9.80 4.88 0.72
N THR A 40 -10.35 3.69 0.89
CA THR A 40 -9.73 2.60 1.66
C THR A 40 -9.58 1.34 0.81
N ALA A 41 -8.44 0.67 0.96
CA ALA A 41 -8.15 -0.63 0.39
C ALA A 41 -7.57 -1.57 1.44
N LEU A 42 -7.92 -2.86 1.33
CA LEU A 42 -7.38 -3.95 2.13
C LEU A 42 -6.60 -4.88 1.20
N ALA A 43 -5.37 -5.21 1.55
CA ALA A 43 -4.57 -6.19 0.84
C ALA A 43 -4.16 -7.33 1.77
N SER A 44 -4.08 -8.53 1.21
CA SER A 44 -3.55 -9.71 1.86
C SER A 44 -2.53 -10.39 0.96
N PHE A 45 -1.45 -10.83 1.55
CA PHE A 45 -0.38 -11.53 0.87
C PHE A 45 -0.20 -12.92 1.45
N SER A 46 -0.02 -13.90 0.56
CA SER A 46 0.28 -15.30 0.92
C SER A 46 1.38 -15.82 0.00
N GLY A 47 2.42 -16.33 0.60
CA GLY A 47 3.56 -16.91 -0.13
C GLY A 47 4.85 -16.89 0.67
N PRO A 48 5.83 -17.75 0.29
CA PRO A 48 5.77 -18.68 -0.83
C PRO A 48 4.89 -19.92 -0.55
N ILE A 49 3.97 -20.23 -1.46
CA ILE A 49 3.09 -21.40 -1.38
C ILE A 49 3.27 -22.28 -2.63
N GLU A 50 2.66 -23.46 -2.64
CA GLU A 50 2.68 -24.35 -3.78
C GLU A 50 2.02 -23.71 -5.01
N VAL A 51 2.71 -23.80 -6.15
CA VAL A 51 2.23 -23.29 -7.43
C VAL A 51 1.70 -24.45 -8.29
N ARG A 52 0.70 -24.17 -9.13
CA ARG A 52 0.22 -25.14 -10.10
C ARG A 52 1.31 -25.37 -11.17
N LEU A 53 1.53 -26.62 -11.59
CA LEU A 53 2.52 -27.00 -12.60
C LEU A 53 2.45 -26.16 -13.88
N ALA A 54 1.24 -25.79 -14.32
CA ALA A 54 1.05 -24.96 -15.51
C ALA A 54 1.53 -23.50 -15.37
N SER A 55 1.66 -23.01 -14.14
CA SER A 55 2.09 -21.63 -13.82
C SER A 55 3.47 -21.58 -13.17
N GLU A 56 4.13 -22.73 -13.01
CA GLU A 56 5.44 -22.85 -12.37
C GLU A 56 6.54 -22.18 -13.20
N LEU A 57 7.33 -21.34 -12.54
CA LEU A 57 8.52 -20.72 -13.14
C LEU A 57 9.78 -21.28 -12.49
N PRO A 58 10.69 -21.91 -13.26
CA PRO A 58 11.88 -22.57 -12.71
C PRO A 58 12.86 -21.62 -12.01
N SER A 59 12.92 -20.35 -12.42
CA SER A 59 13.92 -19.38 -11.98
C SER A 59 13.45 -18.40 -10.91
N LYS A 60 12.12 -18.27 -10.70
CA LYS A 60 11.55 -17.33 -9.76
C LYS A 60 10.18 -17.79 -9.28
N ALA A 61 9.67 -17.16 -8.21
CA ALA A 61 8.27 -17.31 -7.79
C ALA A 61 7.33 -16.73 -8.86
N THR A 62 6.20 -17.37 -9.05
CA THR A 62 5.09 -16.83 -9.82
C THR A 62 4.39 -15.78 -8.95
N PHE A 63 4.29 -14.54 -9.42
CA PHE A 63 3.61 -13.47 -8.69
C PHE A 63 2.23 -13.22 -9.28
N GLU A 64 1.17 -13.51 -8.53
CA GLU A 64 -0.22 -13.31 -8.94
C GLU A 64 -0.87 -12.20 -8.12
N VAL A 65 -1.62 -11.33 -8.82
CA VAL A 65 -2.35 -10.22 -8.20
C VAL A 65 -3.83 -10.30 -8.58
N HIS A 66 -4.68 -10.36 -7.57
CA HIS A 66 -6.12 -10.41 -7.71
C HIS A 66 -6.77 -9.19 -7.06
N LEU A 67 -7.42 -8.36 -7.86
CA LEU A 67 -8.16 -7.20 -7.38
C LEU A 67 -9.65 -7.47 -7.40
N ARG A 68 -10.31 -7.21 -6.28
CA ARG A 68 -11.76 -7.36 -6.10
C ARG A 68 -12.39 -6.00 -5.83
N PRO A 69 -13.39 -5.59 -6.62
CA PRO A 69 -14.17 -4.39 -6.32
C PRO A 69 -15.01 -4.58 -5.05
N LEU A 70 -15.48 -3.47 -4.47
CA LEU A 70 -16.36 -3.50 -3.30
C LEU A 70 -17.69 -4.19 -3.63
N SER A 71 -18.21 -3.99 -4.84
CA SER A 71 -19.46 -4.58 -5.32
C SER A 71 -19.30 -5.10 -6.74
N GLY A 72 -20.05 -6.14 -7.06
CA GLY A 72 -20.05 -6.73 -8.40
C GLY A 72 -18.91 -7.72 -8.66
N VAL A 73 -18.74 -8.06 -9.91
CA VAL A 73 -17.74 -9.01 -10.41
C VAL A 73 -16.55 -8.24 -10.99
N SER A 74 -15.34 -8.77 -10.79
CA SER A 74 -14.12 -8.20 -11.40
C SER A 74 -14.22 -8.22 -12.92
N ALA A 75 -14.36 -7.04 -13.51
CA ALA A 75 -14.43 -6.83 -14.95
C ALA A 75 -13.02 -6.63 -15.56
N ALA A 76 -12.99 -6.24 -16.84
CA ALA A 76 -11.75 -6.00 -17.57
C ALA A 76 -10.87 -4.92 -16.90
N ASP A 77 -11.50 -3.88 -16.36
CA ASP A 77 -10.80 -2.78 -15.68
C ASP A 77 -10.06 -3.24 -14.42
N ALA A 78 -10.68 -4.13 -13.62
CA ALA A 78 -10.02 -4.71 -12.45
C ALA A 78 -8.82 -5.59 -12.84
N LYS A 79 -8.93 -6.32 -13.96
CA LYS A 79 -7.80 -7.11 -14.49
C LYS A 79 -6.67 -6.22 -15.01
N SER A 80 -7.00 -5.13 -15.69
CA SER A 80 -6.03 -4.15 -16.16
C SER A 80 -5.27 -3.51 -14.99
N LEU A 81 -5.99 -3.08 -13.95
CA LEU A 81 -5.38 -2.53 -12.75
C LEU A 81 -4.57 -3.57 -11.98
N SER A 82 -5.02 -4.83 -11.90
CA SER A 82 -4.24 -5.92 -11.30
C SER A 82 -2.90 -6.12 -12.02
N SER A 83 -2.90 -6.05 -13.35
CA SER A 83 -1.69 -6.13 -14.16
C SER A 83 -0.75 -4.95 -13.90
N ALA A 84 -1.29 -3.73 -13.80
CA ALA A 84 -0.53 -2.52 -13.47
C ALA A 84 0.09 -2.60 -12.07
N ILE A 85 -0.67 -3.06 -11.07
CA ILE A 85 -0.18 -3.26 -9.70
C ILE A 85 0.93 -4.32 -9.69
N ARG A 86 0.74 -5.44 -10.40
CA ARG A 86 1.78 -6.45 -10.55
C ARG A 86 3.06 -5.85 -11.11
N SER A 87 2.96 -5.09 -12.20
CA SER A 87 4.12 -4.45 -12.85
C SER A 87 4.80 -3.42 -11.95
N SER A 88 4.06 -2.74 -11.09
CA SER A 88 4.62 -1.74 -10.15
C SER A 88 5.35 -2.39 -8.96
N LEU A 89 4.88 -3.55 -8.50
CA LEU A 89 5.42 -4.22 -7.31
C LEU A 89 6.50 -5.26 -7.64
N GLU A 90 6.41 -5.94 -8.78
CA GLU A 90 7.36 -7.00 -9.16
C GLU A 90 8.83 -6.56 -9.10
N PRO A 91 9.24 -5.34 -9.53
CA PRO A 91 10.62 -4.87 -9.41
C PRO A 91 11.12 -4.71 -7.98
N SER A 92 10.22 -4.53 -7.01
CA SER A 92 10.56 -4.39 -5.59
C SER A 92 10.80 -5.72 -4.88
N LEU A 93 10.47 -6.86 -5.50
CA LEU A 93 10.49 -8.18 -4.87
C LEU A 93 11.67 -9.03 -5.38
N PHE A 94 12.33 -9.73 -4.48
CA PHE A 94 13.35 -10.74 -4.82
C PHE A 94 12.71 -12.12 -5.07
N LEU A 95 11.88 -12.22 -6.12
CA LEU A 95 11.15 -13.45 -6.46
C LEU A 95 12.06 -14.65 -6.78
N ASN A 96 13.30 -14.40 -7.17
CA ASN A 96 14.32 -15.43 -7.44
C ASN A 96 14.77 -16.18 -6.18
N LYS A 97 14.46 -15.69 -4.99
CA LYS A 97 14.77 -16.38 -3.72
C LYS A 97 13.82 -17.53 -3.41
N ALA A 98 12.66 -17.58 -4.07
CA ALA A 98 11.66 -18.64 -3.89
C ALA A 98 11.22 -19.23 -5.26
N PRO A 99 12.12 -19.89 -6.03
CA PRO A 99 11.76 -20.47 -7.32
C PRO A 99 10.70 -21.55 -7.16
N ARG A 100 9.91 -21.78 -8.22
CA ARG A 100 8.85 -22.80 -8.29
C ARG A 100 7.75 -22.66 -7.25
N THR A 101 7.57 -21.47 -6.68
CA THR A 101 6.51 -21.16 -5.71
C THR A 101 5.56 -20.11 -6.24
N LEU A 102 4.44 -19.93 -5.56
CA LEU A 102 3.47 -18.87 -5.81
C LEU A 102 3.54 -17.82 -4.69
N ALA A 103 3.62 -16.58 -5.10
CA ALA A 103 3.36 -15.41 -4.28
C ALA A 103 2.03 -14.81 -4.71
N GLN A 104 1.03 -14.86 -3.85
CA GLN A 104 -0.33 -14.40 -4.17
C GLN A 104 -0.68 -13.14 -3.37
N LEU A 105 -1.08 -12.11 -4.09
CA LEU A 105 -1.59 -10.87 -3.54
C LEU A 105 -3.08 -10.74 -3.88
N VAL A 106 -3.92 -10.68 -2.87
CA VAL A 106 -5.37 -10.45 -3.02
C VAL A 106 -5.72 -9.10 -2.41
N ILE A 107 -6.37 -8.27 -3.20
CA ILE A 107 -6.71 -6.91 -2.84
C ILE A 107 -8.22 -6.74 -2.90
N GLN A 108 -8.79 -6.19 -1.86
CA GLN A 108 -10.19 -5.84 -1.75
C GLN A 108 -10.33 -4.32 -1.66
N SER A 109 -11.03 -3.70 -2.60
CA SER A 109 -11.47 -2.32 -2.43
C SER A 109 -12.52 -2.26 -1.32
N LEU A 110 -12.36 -1.33 -0.38
CA LEU A 110 -13.34 -1.05 0.67
C LEU A 110 -14.10 0.26 0.39
N SER A 111 -13.74 0.96 -0.68
CA SER A 111 -14.45 2.14 -1.15
C SER A 111 -15.08 1.88 -2.51
N PRO A 112 -16.25 2.45 -2.79
CA PRO A 112 -16.92 2.28 -4.07
C PRO A 112 -16.08 2.92 -5.18
N SER A 113 -15.96 2.21 -6.31
CA SER A 113 -15.49 2.83 -7.55
C SER A 113 -16.65 3.64 -8.13
N ARG A 114 -16.44 4.91 -8.41
CA ARG A 114 -17.47 5.74 -9.06
C ARG A 114 -17.35 5.62 -10.58
N GLY A 115 -18.36 5.02 -11.19
CA GLY A 115 -18.40 4.80 -12.65
C GLY A 115 -17.69 3.53 -13.12
N ALA A 116 -17.38 3.47 -14.40
CA ALA A 116 -16.78 2.29 -15.06
C ALA A 116 -15.25 2.19 -14.85
N SER A 117 -14.61 3.16 -14.20
CA SER A 117 -13.14 3.21 -14.06
C SER A 117 -12.72 3.38 -12.61
N TRP A 118 -11.62 2.74 -12.27
CA TRP A 118 -10.94 2.91 -10.97
C TRP A 118 -10.36 4.32 -10.86
N GLY A 119 -10.69 5.03 -9.78
CA GLY A 119 -10.10 6.34 -9.50
C GLY A 119 -8.59 6.24 -9.22
N ASP A 120 -7.83 7.28 -9.59
CA ASP A 120 -6.38 7.29 -9.38
C ASP A 120 -6.01 7.28 -7.90
N SER A 121 -6.81 7.94 -7.06
CA SER A 121 -6.66 7.91 -5.60
C SER A 121 -6.88 6.51 -5.02
N LEU A 122 -7.87 5.77 -5.53
CA LEU A 122 -8.11 4.38 -5.12
C LEU A 122 -6.98 3.48 -5.63
N SER A 123 -6.48 3.70 -6.85
CA SER A 123 -5.31 2.98 -7.38
C SER A 123 -4.08 3.19 -6.50
N ALA A 124 -3.84 4.42 -6.04
CA ALA A 124 -2.75 4.72 -5.10
C ALA A 124 -2.94 4.00 -3.75
N ALA A 125 -4.16 4.03 -3.19
CA ALA A 125 -4.46 3.35 -1.93
C ALA A 125 -4.26 1.83 -2.03
N VAL A 126 -4.66 1.23 -3.16
CA VAL A 126 -4.48 -0.20 -3.46
C VAL A 126 -3.00 -0.57 -3.53
N ILE A 127 -2.17 0.21 -4.22
CA ILE A 127 -0.71 -0.05 -4.30
C ILE A 127 -0.07 0.07 -2.91
N ASN A 128 -0.43 1.09 -2.13
CA ASN A 128 0.10 1.29 -0.79
C ASN A 128 -0.31 0.17 0.19
N ALA A 129 -1.58 -0.26 0.16
CA ALA A 129 -2.06 -1.40 0.94
C ALA A 129 -1.30 -2.69 0.57
N SER A 130 -1.04 -2.89 -0.73
CA SER A 130 -0.31 -4.04 -1.25
C SER A 130 1.12 -4.09 -0.76
N SER A 131 1.84 -2.96 -0.84
CA SER A 131 3.21 -2.84 -0.31
C SER A 131 3.27 -3.16 1.17
N LEU A 132 2.32 -2.62 1.96
CA LEU A 132 2.21 -2.88 3.40
C LEU A 132 1.91 -4.35 3.72
N ALA A 133 1.02 -5.00 2.97
CA ALA A 133 0.69 -6.41 3.18
C ALA A 133 1.91 -7.31 2.93
N ILE A 134 2.71 -7.01 1.90
CA ILE A 134 3.95 -7.75 1.60
C ILE A 134 4.99 -7.53 2.68
N VAL A 135 5.18 -6.28 3.15
CA VAL A 135 6.09 -5.97 4.26
C VAL A 135 5.65 -6.69 5.55
N ASN A 136 4.34 -6.69 5.84
CA ASN A 136 3.79 -7.36 7.02
C ASN A 136 3.94 -8.89 6.98
N ALA A 137 3.89 -9.48 5.78
CA ALA A 137 4.13 -10.91 5.59
C ALA A 137 5.59 -11.31 5.86
N ALA A 138 6.54 -10.43 5.53
CA ALA A 138 7.98 -10.63 5.68
C ALA A 138 8.54 -11.95 5.08
N SER A 139 7.76 -12.62 4.23
CA SER A 139 8.08 -13.95 3.71
C SER A 139 8.91 -13.92 2.42
N ILE A 140 8.80 -12.84 1.64
CA ILE A 140 9.63 -12.61 0.45
C ILE A 140 10.44 -11.33 0.67
N PRO A 141 11.78 -11.38 0.52
CA PRO A 141 12.61 -10.20 0.66
C PRO A 141 12.24 -9.12 -0.36
N MET A 142 12.25 -7.87 0.09
CA MET A 142 11.97 -6.71 -0.74
C MET A 142 13.24 -5.87 -0.94
N ARG A 143 13.35 -5.26 -2.11
CA ARG A 143 14.39 -4.26 -2.43
C ARG A 143 14.06 -2.89 -1.85
N GLY A 144 12.78 -2.57 -1.76
CA GLY A 144 12.27 -1.30 -1.27
C GLY A 144 10.75 -1.32 -1.18
N ILE A 145 10.19 -0.31 -0.54
CA ILE A 145 8.75 -0.14 -0.38
C ILE A 145 8.22 0.74 -1.51
N VAL A 146 7.19 0.28 -2.19
CA VAL A 146 6.53 1.06 -3.25
C VAL A 146 5.45 1.92 -2.61
N CYS A 147 5.54 3.24 -2.82
CA CYS A 147 4.58 4.23 -2.35
C CYS A 147 3.95 4.95 -3.53
N ALA A 148 2.63 5.00 -3.58
CA ALA A 148 1.88 5.60 -4.66
C ALA A 148 1.03 6.78 -4.19
N VAL A 149 0.88 7.76 -5.09
CA VAL A 149 0.00 8.93 -4.89
C VAL A 149 -0.69 9.30 -6.18
N ALA A 150 -1.89 9.85 -6.05
CA ALA A 150 -2.64 10.42 -7.16
C ALA A 150 -2.36 11.92 -7.32
N ILE A 151 -2.30 12.38 -8.56
CA ILE A 151 -2.19 13.80 -8.92
C ILE A 151 -3.34 14.15 -9.87
N GLY A 152 -3.94 15.32 -9.64
CA GLY A 152 -4.87 15.93 -10.56
C GLY A 152 -4.33 17.25 -11.11
N SER A 153 -4.65 17.57 -12.36
CA SER A 153 -4.39 18.88 -12.97
C SER A 153 -5.72 19.59 -13.19
N LEU A 154 -5.85 20.79 -12.64
CA LEU A 154 -7.01 21.64 -12.83
C LEU A 154 -6.93 22.39 -14.16
N SER A 155 -8.06 23.00 -14.58
CA SER A 155 -8.16 23.76 -15.83
C SER A 155 -7.21 24.97 -15.94
N ASP A 156 -6.77 25.50 -14.78
CA ASP A 156 -5.79 26.59 -14.68
C ASP A 156 -4.33 26.11 -14.71
N GLY A 157 -4.10 24.81 -14.84
CA GLY A 157 -2.77 24.18 -14.79
C GLY A 157 -2.21 23.98 -13.39
N THR A 158 -2.98 24.24 -12.35
CA THR A 158 -2.60 23.98 -10.95
C THR A 158 -2.66 22.46 -10.69
N LEU A 159 -1.57 21.92 -10.14
CA LEU A 159 -1.49 20.52 -9.75
C LEU A 159 -1.98 20.34 -8.30
N VAL A 160 -2.84 19.35 -8.09
CA VAL A 160 -3.39 18.99 -6.78
C VAL A 160 -3.00 17.56 -6.41
N LEU A 161 -2.47 17.40 -5.22
CA LEU A 161 -2.10 16.10 -4.67
C LEU A 161 -3.34 15.42 -4.06
N ASP A 162 -3.53 14.13 -4.34
CA ASP A 162 -4.62 13.31 -3.83
C ASP A 162 -6.02 13.98 -4.01
N PRO A 163 -6.49 14.15 -5.28
CA PRO A 163 -7.76 14.77 -5.54
C PRO A 163 -8.91 13.93 -4.98
N THR A 164 -9.92 14.61 -4.44
CA THR A 164 -11.15 13.97 -4.00
C THR A 164 -12.05 13.63 -5.19
N ASP A 165 -13.01 12.73 -4.99
CA ASP A 165 -14.00 12.39 -6.02
C ASP A 165 -14.81 13.61 -6.50
N ALA A 166 -15.07 14.57 -5.59
CA ALA A 166 -15.77 15.81 -5.92
C ALA A 166 -14.92 16.74 -6.82
N GLU A 167 -13.59 16.67 -6.69
CA GLU A 167 -12.66 17.47 -7.49
C GLU A 167 -12.42 16.82 -8.86
N THR A 168 -12.56 15.50 -8.98
CA THR A 168 -12.29 14.74 -10.22
C THR A 168 -13.07 15.27 -11.42
N ALA A 169 -14.30 15.73 -11.21
CA ALA A 169 -15.12 16.31 -12.30
C ALA A 169 -14.56 17.62 -12.88
N LYS A 170 -13.67 18.31 -12.18
CA LYS A 170 -13.05 19.58 -12.58
C LYS A 170 -11.63 19.41 -13.09
N LEU A 171 -11.11 18.20 -13.11
CA LEU A 171 -9.74 17.91 -13.55
C LEU A 171 -9.65 17.92 -15.08
N ARG A 172 -8.62 18.55 -15.59
CA ARG A 172 -8.19 18.48 -17.00
C ARG A 172 -7.35 17.23 -17.27
N GLY A 173 -6.54 16.84 -16.32
CA GLY A 173 -5.70 15.66 -16.36
C GLY A 173 -5.61 15.01 -14.98
N THR A 174 -5.37 13.71 -14.95
CA THR A 174 -5.22 12.97 -13.71
C THR A 174 -4.32 11.76 -13.90
N GLY A 175 -3.69 11.32 -12.83
CA GLY A 175 -2.85 10.12 -12.87
C GLY A 175 -2.39 9.66 -11.49
N CYS A 176 -1.85 8.46 -11.48
CA CYS A 176 -1.21 7.88 -10.31
C CYS A 176 0.26 7.60 -10.60
N PHE A 177 1.11 7.90 -9.63
CA PHE A 177 2.56 7.69 -9.70
C PHE A 177 2.99 6.83 -8.53
N ALA A 178 3.81 5.81 -8.80
CA ALA A 178 4.38 4.95 -7.79
C ALA A 178 5.91 5.05 -7.80
N PHE A 179 6.49 5.27 -6.63
CA PHE A 179 7.91 5.39 -6.40
C PHE A 179 8.39 4.31 -5.44
N MET A 180 9.57 3.77 -5.67
CA MET A 180 10.21 2.82 -4.77
C MET A 180 11.19 3.56 -3.86
N PHE A 181 11.09 3.30 -2.57
CA PHE A 181 11.97 3.82 -1.54
C PHE A 181 12.69 2.68 -0.83
N ALA A 182 13.99 2.86 -0.59
CA ALA A 182 14.76 1.99 0.29
C ALA A 182 15.56 2.87 1.27
N ASP A 183 15.73 2.39 2.50
CA ASP A 183 16.70 2.98 3.42
C ASP A 183 18.08 2.42 3.05
N ASP A 184 18.99 3.28 2.63
CA ASP A 184 20.39 2.93 2.49
C ASP A 184 21.11 3.16 3.82
N ILE A 185 22.19 2.41 4.06
CA ILE A 185 22.97 2.51 5.31
C ILE A 185 23.66 3.87 5.36
N GLY A 186 23.02 4.83 6.04
CA GLY A 186 23.57 6.16 6.29
C GLY A 186 22.71 7.34 5.83
N GLU A 187 21.77 7.16 4.90
CA GLU A 187 20.84 8.22 4.48
C GLU A 187 19.39 7.71 4.55
N ALA A 188 18.58 8.41 5.32
CA ALA A 188 17.18 8.03 5.49
C ALA A 188 16.38 8.28 4.21
N GLY A 189 15.79 7.22 3.64
CA GLY A 189 14.76 7.33 2.62
C GLY A 189 15.25 7.71 1.24
N THR A 190 16.32 7.08 0.76
CA THR A 190 16.75 7.26 -0.62
C THR A 190 15.70 6.74 -1.58
N GLU A 191 15.15 7.63 -2.40
CA GLU A 191 14.30 7.27 -3.52
C GLU A 191 15.13 6.56 -4.57
N ILE A 192 14.71 5.35 -4.92
CA ILE A 192 15.41 4.56 -5.93
C ILE A 192 14.93 4.95 -7.31
N ASP A 193 13.61 4.87 -7.57
CA ASP A 193 13.05 5.16 -8.89
C ASP A 193 11.53 5.31 -8.89
N CYS A 194 10.99 5.91 -9.98
CA CYS A 194 9.58 5.87 -10.32
C CYS A 194 9.29 4.55 -11.06
N VAL A 195 8.66 3.61 -10.37
CA VAL A 195 8.43 2.26 -10.89
C VAL A 195 7.18 2.15 -11.76
N TRP A 196 6.23 3.07 -11.60
CA TRP A 196 5.01 3.06 -12.40
C TRP A 196 4.40 4.45 -12.49
N THR A 197 3.84 4.76 -13.65
CA THR A 197 3.15 6.03 -13.95
C THR A 197 1.93 5.75 -14.80
N SER A 198 0.79 6.30 -14.38
CA SER A 198 -0.42 6.37 -15.18
C SER A 198 -0.84 7.84 -15.24
N TRP A 199 -0.71 8.46 -16.41
CA TRP A 199 -1.15 9.83 -16.61
C TRP A 199 -2.07 9.90 -17.82
N ARG A 200 -3.24 10.51 -17.66
CA ARG A 200 -4.21 10.70 -18.74
C ARG A 200 -4.73 12.13 -18.76
N SER A 201 -4.83 12.70 -19.94
CA SER A 201 -5.55 13.93 -20.17
C SER A 201 -7.04 13.62 -20.35
N ILE A 202 -7.90 14.33 -19.63
CA ILE A 202 -9.37 14.22 -19.74
C ILE A 202 -9.86 15.20 -20.80
N VAL A 203 -9.26 16.40 -20.86
CA VAL A 203 -9.59 17.46 -21.79
C VAL A 203 -8.32 18.03 -22.39
N GLY A 204 -8.25 18.03 -23.73
CA GLY A 204 -7.13 18.60 -24.46
C GLY A 204 -6.02 17.61 -24.80
N GLY A 205 -4.89 18.14 -25.28
CA GLY A 205 -3.73 17.36 -25.68
C GLY A 205 -2.85 16.97 -24.49
N TYR A 206 -1.97 16.02 -24.76
CA TYR A 206 -0.90 15.62 -23.83
C TYR A 206 0.20 16.68 -23.80
N ASP A 207 0.58 17.12 -22.60
CA ASP A 207 1.72 18.04 -22.38
C ASP A 207 2.79 17.35 -21.54
N GLU A 208 3.95 17.12 -22.16
CA GLU A 208 5.12 16.50 -21.51
C GLU A 208 5.60 17.32 -20.30
N LYS A 209 5.57 18.65 -20.41
CA LYS A 209 6.01 19.53 -19.32
C LYS A 209 5.07 19.43 -18.09
N GLU A 210 3.78 19.23 -18.35
CA GLU A 210 2.79 18.99 -17.30
C GLU A 210 3.03 17.67 -16.60
N LEU A 211 3.28 16.60 -17.37
CA LEU A 211 3.63 15.29 -16.81
C LEU A 211 4.89 15.34 -15.93
N LEU A 212 5.96 16.01 -16.37
CA LEU A 212 7.19 16.12 -15.59
C LEU A 212 6.97 16.89 -14.29
N ARG A 213 6.19 17.97 -14.34
CA ARG A 213 5.81 18.73 -13.13
C ARG A 213 4.94 17.88 -12.20
N ALA A 214 3.98 17.13 -12.75
CA ALA A 214 3.12 16.23 -11.97
C ALA A 214 3.95 15.13 -11.29
N LYS A 215 4.93 14.56 -11.99
CA LYS A 215 5.86 13.57 -11.43
C LYS A 215 6.64 14.12 -10.24
N GLU A 216 7.10 15.38 -10.32
CA GLU A 216 7.87 16.02 -9.24
C GLU A 216 7.00 16.31 -8.00
N VAL A 217 5.76 16.78 -8.20
CA VAL A 217 4.79 16.97 -7.12
C VAL A 217 4.43 15.60 -6.49
N ALA A 218 4.24 14.57 -7.32
CA ALA A 218 3.97 13.21 -6.87
C ALA A 218 5.11 12.64 -6.02
N ARG A 219 6.35 12.91 -6.39
CA ARG A 219 7.55 12.51 -5.64
C ARG A 219 7.53 13.04 -4.21
N VAL A 220 7.21 14.31 -4.03
CA VAL A 220 7.10 14.93 -2.70
C VAL A 220 5.97 14.28 -1.90
N GLY A 221 4.81 14.06 -2.51
CA GLY A 221 3.67 13.37 -1.88
C GLY A 221 3.99 11.92 -1.49
N ALA A 222 4.71 11.18 -2.35
CA ALA A 222 5.12 9.81 -2.09
C ALA A 222 6.08 9.70 -0.90
N ARG A 223 6.97 10.68 -0.70
CA ARG A 223 7.83 10.76 0.51
C ARG A 223 7.02 10.93 1.78
N THR A 224 5.93 11.70 1.73
CA THR A 224 5.02 11.84 2.87
C THR A 224 4.34 10.51 3.20
N VAL A 225 3.88 9.78 2.16
CA VAL A 225 3.31 8.42 2.32
C VAL A 225 4.35 7.46 2.90
N TYR A 226 5.57 7.46 2.36
CA TYR A 226 6.66 6.62 2.86
C TYR A 226 6.97 6.88 4.34
N SER A 227 7.04 8.16 4.74
CA SER A 227 7.26 8.54 6.15
C SER A 227 6.14 8.04 7.06
N ALA A 228 4.89 8.11 6.61
CA ALA A 228 3.74 7.58 7.35
C ALA A 228 3.81 6.04 7.47
N ILE A 229 4.16 5.34 6.40
CA ILE A 229 4.36 3.88 6.38
C ILE A 229 5.47 3.48 7.34
N LYS A 230 6.64 4.13 7.27
CA LYS A 230 7.77 3.85 8.15
C LYS A 230 7.41 4.02 9.62
N LYS A 231 6.72 5.10 9.95
CA LYS A 231 6.25 5.36 11.32
C LYS A 231 5.24 4.30 11.79
N SER A 232 4.34 3.86 10.92
CA SER A 232 3.36 2.83 11.25
C SER A 232 4.01 1.47 11.49
N ILE A 233 4.99 1.07 10.68
CA ILE A 233 5.74 -0.17 10.85
C ILE A 233 6.53 -0.13 12.17
N GLN A 234 7.21 0.97 12.46
CA GLN A 234 7.94 1.13 13.72
C GLN A 234 7.02 1.02 14.94
N GLY A 235 5.83 1.65 14.87
CA GLY A 235 4.81 1.55 15.92
C GLY A 235 4.29 0.14 16.13
N ALA A 236 4.09 -0.62 15.04
CA ALA A 236 3.65 -2.01 15.12
C ALA A 236 4.71 -2.93 15.75
N ILE A 237 5.98 -2.74 15.42
CA ILE A 237 7.09 -3.50 16.02
C ILE A 237 7.20 -3.23 17.53
N LEU A 238 7.13 -1.96 17.94
CA LEU A 238 7.19 -1.58 19.35
C LEU A 238 5.97 -2.08 20.14
N GLY A 239 4.76 -2.06 19.53
CA GLY A 239 3.53 -2.58 20.13
C GLY A 239 3.54 -4.10 20.35
N VAL A 240 4.19 -4.85 19.47
CA VAL A 240 4.37 -6.30 19.64
C VAL A 240 5.32 -6.61 20.81
N GLY A 241 6.41 -5.86 20.95
CA GLY A 241 7.37 -6.04 22.03
C GLY A 241 6.77 -5.81 23.44
N THR A 242 5.90 -4.80 23.57
CA THR A 242 5.18 -4.56 24.84
C THR A 242 4.16 -5.63 25.18
N ALA A 243 3.48 -6.20 24.18
CA ALA A 243 2.48 -7.26 24.36
C ALA A 243 3.12 -8.62 24.74
N GLU A 244 4.32 -8.92 24.23
CA GLU A 244 5.08 -10.12 24.62
C GLU A 244 5.63 -10.00 26.05
N GLN A 245 6.17 -8.86 26.41
CA GLN A 245 6.66 -8.60 27.80
C GLN A 245 5.55 -8.73 28.84
N THR A 246 4.34 -8.22 28.54
CA THR A 246 3.17 -8.34 29.42
C THR A 246 2.69 -9.79 29.54
N ARG A 247 2.80 -10.60 28.48
CA ARG A 247 2.46 -12.03 28.52
C ARG A 247 3.44 -12.83 29.37
N ASP A 248 4.73 -12.55 29.23
CA ASP A 248 5.77 -13.23 30.02
C ASP A 248 5.71 -12.86 31.51
N GLU A 249 5.28 -11.65 31.84
CA GLU A 249 5.04 -11.23 33.21
C GLU A 249 3.80 -11.91 33.83
N ILE A 250 2.71 -12.05 33.06
CA ILE A 250 1.49 -12.76 33.50
C ILE A 250 1.77 -14.27 33.71
N MET A 251 2.52 -14.92 32.79
CA MET A 251 2.87 -16.34 32.96
C MET A 251 3.76 -16.58 34.19
N LYS A 252 4.67 -15.66 34.50
CA LYS A 252 5.52 -15.77 35.71
C LYS A 252 4.77 -15.57 37.01
N THR A 253 3.70 -14.76 37.00
CA THR A 253 2.83 -14.61 38.20
C THR A 253 1.95 -15.84 38.43
N ASP A 254 1.42 -16.46 37.36
CA ASP A 254 0.62 -17.70 37.49
C ASP A 254 1.45 -18.90 37.96
N GLU A 255 2.73 -19.01 37.57
CA GLU A 255 3.63 -20.07 38.06
C GLU A 255 4.04 -19.87 39.54
N SER A 256 4.08 -18.62 40.03
CA SER A 256 4.41 -18.34 41.43
C SER A 256 3.22 -18.58 42.39
N GLU A 257 1.97 -18.43 41.92
CA GLU A 257 0.78 -18.72 42.75
C GLU A 257 0.45 -20.22 42.84
N SER A 258 0.84 -21.04 41.84
CA SER A 258 0.59 -22.49 41.89
C SER A 258 1.57 -23.27 42.78
N SER A 259 2.69 -22.68 43.19
CA SER A 259 3.68 -23.34 44.06
C SER A 259 3.39 -23.19 45.55
N ASP A 260 2.53 -22.26 45.96
CA ASP A 260 2.23 -21.99 47.37
C ASP A 260 1.04 -22.81 47.93
N ASP A 261 0.23 -23.44 47.07
CA ASP A 261 -0.91 -24.24 47.52
C ASP A 261 -0.61 -25.73 47.80
N ASP A 262 0.51 -26.26 47.35
CA ASP A 262 0.90 -27.67 47.59
C ASP A 262 1.60 -27.93 48.93
N GLU A 263 2.00 -26.90 49.70
CA GLU A 263 2.63 -27.08 51.03
C GLU A 263 1.66 -27.08 52.21
N LYS A 264 0.35 -26.91 52.00
CA LYS A 264 -0.64 -26.84 53.11
C LYS A 264 -1.50 -28.08 53.29
N MET A 265 -1.19 -29.19 52.67
CA MET A 265 -1.99 -30.43 52.81
C MET A 265 -1.23 -31.64 53.35
N ILE A 266 -0.31 -31.44 54.34
CA ILE A 266 0.23 -32.55 55.15
C ILE A 266 0.30 -32.09 56.61
N ILE A 267 -0.78 -32.18 57.35
CA ILE A 267 -0.83 -32.47 58.81
C ILE A 267 -2.17 -33.12 59.09
#